data_570c832d6fb462d34502d301300051f6
#
_entry.id   570c832d6fb462d34502d301300051f6
#
_cell.length_a   1.000
_cell.length_b   1.000
_cell.length_c   1.000
_cell.angle_alpha   90.00
_cell.angle_beta   90.00
_cell.angle_gamma   90.00
#
_symmetry.space_group_name_H-M   'P 1'
#
loop_
_entity.id
_entity.type
_entity.pdbx_description
1 polymer ?
#
loop_
_entity_poly.entity_id
_entity_poly.type
_entity_poly.pdbx_seq_one_letter_code
_entity_poly.pdbx_strand_id
1 'polypeptide(L)' 'MANLFSVKDKVVVITGGTGVLGKAIAAHLAEEGAKVILLGRKTEVGNKIVESIRTQGGEALFL' A
#
# COMPACT_ATOMS: atom_id res chain seq x y z
N MET A 1 22.56 0.87 1.85
CA MET A 1 22.57 1.23 0.42
C MET A 1 21.82 2.51 0.20
N ALA A 2 22.41 3.43 -0.53
CA ALA A 2 21.70 4.66 -0.86
C ALA A 2 20.55 4.35 -1.80
N ASN A 3 19.39 4.92 -1.54
CA ASN A 3 18.24 4.75 -2.40
C ASN A 3 18.29 5.78 -3.51
N LEU A 4 18.42 5.29 -4.74
CA LEU A 4 18.27 6.14 -5.91
C LEU A 4 16.84 6.61 -6.05
N PHE A 5 15.90 5.78 -5.56
CA PHE A 5 14.49 6.07 -5.60
C PHE A 5 13.91 5.95 -4.20
N SER A 6 13.57 7.08 -3.61
CA SER A 6 12.90 7.07 -2.32
C SER A 6 11.41 7.30 -2.54
N VAL A 7 10.59 6.48 -1.89
CA VAL A 7 9.13 6.63 -1.93
C VAL A 7 8.59 7.25 -0.66
N LYS A 8 9.47 7.63 0.24
CA LYS A 8 9.05 8.25 1.50
C LYS A 8 8.23 9.51 1.21
N ASP A 9 7.07 9.60 1.84
CA ASP A 9 6.13 10.70 1.69
C ASP A 9 5.53 10.84 0.28
N LYS A 10 5.76 9.86 -0.59
CA LYS A 10 5.13 9.83 -1.90
C LYS A 10 3.77 9.14 -1.81
N VAL A 11 2.86 9.58 -2.66
CA VAL A 11 1.55 8.94 -2.78
C VAL A 11 1.60 7.98 -3.96
N VAL A 12 1.31 6.72 -3.70
CA VAL A 12 1.34 5.67 -4.72
C VAL A 12 -0.06 5.09 -4.86
N VAL A 13 -0.57 5.08 -6.08
CA VAL A 13 -1.88 4.51 -6.38
C VAL A 13 -1.68 3.15 -7.05
N ILE A 14 -2.28 2.12 -6.49
CA ILE A 14 -2.17 0.76 -7.01
C ILE A 14 -3.55 0.29 -7.43
N THR A 15 -3.72 0.04 -8.74
CA THR A 15 -4.96 -0.52 -9.26
C THR A 15 -4.86 -2.03 -9.23
N GLY A 16 -5.96 -2.69 -8.89
CA GLY A 16 -5.95 -4.15 -8.77
C GLY A 16 -5.10 -4.65 -7.60
N GLY A 17 -4.84 -3.78 -6.62
CA GLY A 17 -3.96 -4.09 -5.50
C GLY A 17 -4.51 -5.09 -4.49
N THR A 18 -5.70 -5.64 -4.73
CA THR A 18 -6.30 -6.63 -3.84
C THR A 18 -5.83 -8.05 -4.12
N GLY A 19 -5.05 -8.27 -5.18
CA GLY A 19 -4.46 -9.58 -5.46
C GLY A 19 -3.22 -9.80 -4.58
N VAL A 20 -2.70 -11.03 -4.61
CA VAL A 20 -1.54 -11.40 -3.80
C VAL A 20 -0.33 -10.51 -4.09
N LEU A 21 -0.06 -10.29 -5.38
CA LEU A 21 1.07 -9.46 -5.78
C LEU A 21 0.86 -8.00 -5.37
N GLY A 22 -0.33 -7.48 -5.59
CA GLY A 22 -0.66 -6.10 -5.20
C GLY A 22 -0.54 -5.88 -3.70
N LYS A 23 -0.97 -6.87 -2.91
CA LYS A 23 -0.84 -6.81 -1.45
C LYS A 23 0.63 -6.72 -1.04
N ALA A 24 1.47 -7.54 -1.63
CA ALA A 24 2.90 -7.56 -1.31
C ALA A 24 3.56 -6.23 -1.67
N ILE A 25 3.25 -5.69 -2.83
CA ILE A 25 3.78 -4.40 -3.27
C ILE A 25 3.31 -3.28 -2.35
N ALA A 26 2.02 -3.28 -2.00
CA ALA A 26 1.47 -2.24 -1.13
C ALA A 26 2.14 -2.26 0.24
N ALA A 27 2.31 -3.43 0.81
CA ALA A 27 2.95 -3.57 2.12
C ALA A 27 4.40 -3.07 2.08
N HIS A 28 5.13 -3.46 1.02
CA HIS A 28 6.52 -3.06 0.88
C HIS A 28 6.65 -1.54 0.72
N LEU A 29 5.83 -0.93 -0.11
CA LEU A 29 5.86 0.52 -0.30
C LEU A 29 5.52 1.25 0.98
N ALA A 30 4.55 0.75 1.73
CA ALA A 30 4.17 1.35 3.01
C ALA A 30 5.32 1.28 4.01
N GLU A 31 6.06 0.18 4.04
CA GLU A 31 7.24 0.07 4.89
C GLU A 31 8.30 1.11 4.54
N GLU A 32 8.38 1.46 3.27
CA GLU A 32 9.33 2.47 2.80
C GLU A 32 8.83 3.90 3.04
N GLY A 33 7.68 4.05 3.66
CA GLY A 33 7.16 5.35 4.02
C GLY A 33 6.21 5.98 3.00
N ALA A 34 5.81 5.24 1.99
CA ALA A 34 4.87 5.74 1.00
C ALA A 34 3.44 5.74 1.57
N LYS A 35 2.62 6.63 1.05
CA LYS A 35 1.18 6.64 1.30
C LYS A 35 0.54 5.86 0.17
N VAL A 36 -0.09 4.75 0.50
CA VAL A 36 -0.61 3.83 -0.50
C VAL A 36 -2.12 4.00 -0.66
N ILE A 37 -2.57 4.12 -1.89
CA ILE A 37 -4.00 4.14 -2.22
C ILE A 37 -4.30 2.92 -3.07
N LEU A 38 -5.17 2.07 -2.57
CA LEU A 38 -5.58 0.87 -3.28
C LEU A 38 -6.90 1.12 -3.99
N LEU A 39 -6.97 0.75 -5.26
CA LEU A 39 -8.19 0.81 -6.04
C LEU A 39 -8.57 -0.61 -6.43
N GLY A 40 -9.81 -0.98 -6.21
CA GLY A 40 -10.26 -2.31 -6.57
C GLY A 40 -11.74 -2.50 -6.30
N ARG A 41 -12.25 -3.66 -6.66
CA ARG A 41 -13.66 -3.98 -6.51
C ARG A 41 -13.97 -4.75 -5.22
N LYS A 42 -12.96 -5.42 -4.68
CA LYS A 42 -13.15 -6.26 -3.50
C LYS A 42 -12.90 -5.45 -2.25
N THR A 43 -13.94 -4.81 -1.77
CA THR A 43 -13.87 -3.92 -0.62
C THR A 43 -13.34 -4.61 0.63
N GLU A 44 -13.81 -5.82 0.91
CA GLU A 44 -13.37 -6.56 2.08
C GLU A 44 -11.88 -6.83 2.07
N VAL A 45 -11.38 -7.29 0.93
CA VAL A 45 -9.94 -7.59 0.79
C VAL A 45 -9.12 -6.31 0.88
N GLY A 46 -9.57 -5.26 0.20
CA GLY A 46 -8.89 -3.97 0.24
C GLY A 46 -8.81 -3.40 1.64
N ASN A 47 -9.91 -3.45 2.37
CA ASN A 47 -9.94 -2.96 3.74
C ASN A 47 -9.03 -3.75 4.67
N LYS A 48 -8.92 -5.06 4.49
CA LYS A 48 -8.02 -5.87 5.28
C LYS A 48 -6.57 -5.50 5.03
N ILE A 49 -6.21 -5.23 3.77
CA ILE A 49 -4.85 -4.82 3.42
C ILE A 49 -4.54 -3.46 4.05
N VAL A 50 -5.45 -2.51 3.93
CA VAL A 50 -5.29 -1.18 4.51
C VAL A 50 -5.12 -1.26 6.02
N GLU A 51 -5.96 -2.06 6.67
CA GLU A 51 -5.90 -2.22 8.11
C GLU A 51 -4.59 -2.84 8.56
N SER A 52 -4.11 -3.83 7.83
CA SER A 52 -2.82 -4.46 8.11
C SER A 52 -1.68 -3.44 8.00
N ILE A 53 -1.71 -2.61 6.97
CA ILE A 53 -0.70 -1.58 6.78
C ILE A 53 -0.73 -0.56 7.93
N ARG A 54 -1.91 -0.12 8.29
CA ARG A 54 -2.07 0.85 9.40
C ARG A 54 -1.60 0.28 10.72
N THR A 55 -1.87 -0.99 10.96
CA THR A 55 -1.44 -1.66 12.19
C THR A 55 0.07 -1.66 12.32
N GLN A 56 0.77 -1.70 11.21
CA GLN A 56 2.23 -1.67 11.18
C GLN A 56 2.80 -0.26 11.12
N GLY A 57 1.95 0.75 11.26
CA GLY A 57 2.39 2.13 11.27
C GLY A 57 2.44 2.82 9.92
N GLY A 58 1.99 2.15 8.87
CA GLY A 58 1.95 2.74 7.54
C GLY A 58 0.68 3.53 7.28
N GLU A 59 0.62 4.16 6.12
CA GLU A 59 -0.55 4.91 5.69
C GLU A 59 -1.12 4.29 4.43
N ALA A 60 -2.42 4.01 4.44
CA ALA A 60 -3.09 3.43 3.29
C ALA A 60 -4.58 3.80 3.29
N LEU A 61 -5.13 3.85 2.08
CA LEU A 61 -6.55 4.07 1.85
C LEU A 61 -7.03 3.08 0.80
N PHE A 62 -8.29 2.73 0.87
CA PHE A 62 -8.95 1.93 -0.16
C PHE A 62 -10.10 2.74 -0.75
N LEU A 63 -10.13 2.84 -2.06
CA LEU A 63 -11.17 3.54 -2.80
C LEU A 63 -11.93 2.62 -3.74
#